data_4be3ed850dc6ee35e1068a4a02fa65d7
#
_entry.id   4be3ed850dc6ee35e1068a4a02fa65d7
#
_cell.length_a   1.000
_cell.length_b   1.000
_cell.length_c   1.000
_cell.angle_alpha   90.00
_cell.angle_beta   90.00
_cell.angle_gamma   90.00
#
_symmetry.space_group_name_H-M   'P 1'
#
loop_
_entity.id
_entity.type
_entity.pdbx_description
1 polymer ?
#
loop_
_entity_poly.entity_id
_entity_poly.type
_entity_poly.pdbx_seq_one_letter_code
_entity_poly.pdbx_strand_id
1 'polypeptide(L)'
;MDDPGQPSIPSIALEDIDPDKCFFNPGCAMSLYKPEAVEEILHLLNRRFLPTGLHTTCCRHEPNLPQGSTIINNCAGCDRRFRSLYEGVQTISLWEVLDAIPALPLPTYDGMQLSVHDSCSFRRKPQVHAAVRSLLDKMHIEVVESPYSGAKSICCGDNFYGHIPLEEVHAFQKKRASQMPCQDVAVYCVSCIQSMHIGGKTPHHMLDLVLGEPTEPQETRLDASHDELD
;
A
#
# COMPACT_ATOMS: atom_id res chain seq x y z
N MET A 1 15.67 -0.44 0.41
CA MET A 1 14.77 -1.60 0.34
C MET A 1 15.00 -2.45 1.56
N ASP A 2 13.94 -3.02 2.15
CA ASP A 2 14.12 -3.95 3.26
C ASP A 2 14.85 -5.21 2.80
N ASP A 3 15.89 -5.60 3.52
CA ASP A 3 16.64 -6.82 3.24
C ASP A 3 15.83 -8.05 3.71
N PRO A 4 15.56 -9.03 2.85
CA PRO A 4 14.79 -10.22 3.22
C PRO A 4 15.47 -11.10 4.29
N GLY A 5 16.77 -10.94 4.51
CA GLY A 5 17.52 -11.65 5.55
C GLY A 5 17.40 -11.06 6.96
N GLN A 6 16.81 -9.88 7.11
CA GLN A 6 16.62 -9.26 8.41
C GLN A 6 15.35 -9.78 9.12
N PRO A 7 15.29 -9.74 10.48
CA PRO A 7 14.12 -10.19 11.21
C PRO A 7 12.86 -9.38 10.85
N SER A 8 11.70 -10.00 11.02
CA SER A 8 10.41 -9.33 10.84
C SER A 8 10.26 -8.12 11.78
N ILE A 9 9.47 -7.15 11.34
CA ILE A 9 9.13 -5.96 12.13
C ILE A 9 7.73 -6.19 12.69
N PRO A 10 7.57 -6.25 14.02
CA PRO A 10 6.26 -6.41 14.62
C PRO A 10 5.40 -5.15 14.36
N SER A 11 4.09 -5.33 14.31
CA SER A 11 3.13 -4.24 14.41
C SER A 11 2.83 -3.92 15.85
N ILE A 12 2.35 -2.71 16.11
CA ILE A 12 1.75 -2.36 17.39
C ILE A 12 0.43 -3.14 17.55
N ALA A 13 0.08 -3.48 18.78
CA ALA A 13 -1.23 -4.06 19.05
C ALA A 13 -2.33 -2.98 18.91
N LEU A 14 -3.48 -3.37 18.39
CA LEU A 14 -4.56 -2.39 18.14
C LEU A 14 -5.11 -1.78 19.44
N GLU A 15 -5.08 -2.53 20.53
CA GLU A 15 -5.45 -2.08 21.86
C GLU A 15 -4.49 -1.04 22.46
N ASP A 16 -3.28 -0.94 21.93
CA ASP A 16 -2.27 0.03 22.36
C ASP A 16 -2.37 1.37 21.63
N ILE A 17 -3.30 1.51 20.66
CA ILE A 17 -3.50 2.74 19.93
C ILE A 17 -4.27 3.75 20.79
N ASP A 18 -3.65 4.89 21.07
CA ASP A 18 -4.29 6.00 21.76
C ASP A 18 -5.33 6.66 20.82
N PRO A 19 -6.62 6.62 21.14
CA PRO A 19 -7.67 7.18 20.26
C PRO A 19 -7.57 8.71 20.08
N ASP A 20 -6.93 9.41 21.02
CA ASP A 20 -6.74 10.86 20.91
C ASP A 20 -5.51 11.23 20.06
N LYS A 21 -4.72 10.24 19.66
CA LYS A 21 -3.46 10.40 18.89
C LYS A 21 -3.38 9.46 17.69
N CYS A 22 -4.50 9.11 17.12
CA CYS A 22 -4.59 8.24 15.95
C CYS A 22 -4.77 9.07 14.68
N PHE A 23 -3.93 8.84 13.66
CA PHE A 23 -3.94 9.60 12.42
C PHE A 23 -3.85 8.68 11.20
N PHE A 24 -4.70 8.93 10.20
CA PHE A 24 -4.61 8.27 8.91
C PHE A 24 -3.70 9.06 7.96
N ASN A 25 -2.70 8.40 7.41
CA ASN A 25 -1.84 8.94 6.36
C ASN A 25 -2.09 8.19 5.04
N PRO A 26 -2.77 8.80 4.07
CA PRO A 26 -2.99 8.19 2.75
C PRO A 26 -1.71 8.11 1.93
N GLY A 27 -0.73 8.97 2.23
CA GLY A 27 0.42 9.20 1.38
C GLY A 27 0.10 10.10 0.18
N CYS A 28 1.08 10.91 -0.24
CA CYS A 28 0.89 11.87 -1.33
C CYS A 28 0.41 11.22 -2.64
N ALA A 29 0.91 10.04 -2.98
CA ALA A 29 0.52 9.34 -4.19
C ALA A 29 -0.98 8.97 -4.21
N MET A 30 -1.54 8.50 -3.08
CA MET A 30 -2.96 8.18 -2.99
C MET A 30 -3.83 9.44 -3.00
N SER A 31 -3.41 10.49 -2.30
CA SER A 31 -4.13 11.77 -2.30
C SER A 31 -4.20 12.43 -3.68
N LEU A 32 -3.24 12.14 -4.55
CA LEU A 32 -3.26 12.60 -5.95
C LEU A 32 -4.01 11.64 -6.87
N TYR A 33 -4.01 10.35 -6.55
CA TYR A 33 -4.63 9.32 -7.36
C TYR A 33 -6.15 9.30 -7.20
N LYS A 34 -6.63 9.22 -5.97
CA LYS A 34 -8.06 9.18 -5.62
C LYS A 34 -8.33 9.90 -4.29
N PRO A 35 -8.44 11.22 -4.29
CA PRO A 35 -8.72 11.98 -3.06
C PRO A 35 -10.06 11.59 -2.42
N GLU A 36 -11.08 11.21 -3.21
CA GLU A 36 -12.38 10.78 -2.72
C GLU A 36 -12.26 9.50 -1.89
N ALA A 37 -11.47 8.53 -2.34
CA ALA A 37 -11.21 7.29 -1.62
C ALA A 37 -10.52 7.56 -0.26
N VAL A 38 -9.69 8.61 -0.18
CA VAL A 38 -9.08 9.03 1.09
C VAL A 38 -10.14 9.49 2.08
N GLU A 39 -11.11 10.29 1.65
CA GLU A 39 -12.21 10.77 2.47
C GLU A 39 -13.10 9.60 2.94
N GLU A 40 -13.44 8.69 2.05
CA GLU A 40 -14.27 7.53 2.37
C GLU A 40 -13.61 6.62 3.41
N ILE A 41 -12.31 6.33 3.27
CA ILE A 41 -11.57 5.54 4.26
C ILE A 41 -11.47 6.28 5.59
N LEU A 42 -11.23 7.58 5.61
CA LEU A 42 -11.21 8.34 6.85
C LEU A 42 -12.57 8.28 7.56
N HIS A 43 -13.67 8.42 6.82
CA HIS A 43 -15.02 8.25 7.36
C HIS A 43 -15.27 6.83 7.87
N LEU A 44 -14.78 5.81 7.18
CA LEU A 44 -14.90 4.43 7.60
C LEU A 44 -14.15 4.18 8.90
N LEU A 45 -12.90 4.63 9.01
CA LEU A 45 -12.09 4.52 10.22
C LEU A 45 -12.78 5.18 11.42
N ASN A 46 -13.27 6.41 11.24
CA ASN A 46 -13.98 7.14 12.31
C ASN A 46 -15.28 6.46 12.77
N ARG A 47 -15.96 5.73 11.87
CA ARG A 47 -17.22 5.05 12.21
C ARG A 47 -17.04 3.64 12.76
N ARG A 48 -15.98 2.95 12.38
CA ARG A 48 -15.84 1.49 12.59
C ARG A 48 -14.62 1.09 13.40
N PHE A 49 -13.67 1.99 13.57
CA PHE A 49 -12.43 1.72 14.29
C PHE A 49 -12.24 2.67 15.46
N LEU A 50 -11.54 3.78 15.28
CA LEU A 50 -11.26 4.79 16.32
C LEU A 50 -11.43 6.19 15.74
N PRO A 51 -11.67 7.21 16.58
CA PRO A 51 -11.50 8.61 16.17
C PRO A 51 -10.13 8.79 15.53
N THR A 52 -10.13 9.20 14.27
CA THR A 52 -8.91 9.23 13.46
C THR A 52 -8.81 10.58 12.76
N GLY A 53 -7.70 11.29 13.00
CA GLY A 53 -7.37 12.53 12.29
C GLY A 53 -6.78 12.23 10.92
N LEU A 54 -6.81 13.20 10.00
CA LEU A 54 -6.12 13.10 8.72
C LEU A 54 -4.70 13.71 8.83
N HIS A 55 -3.69 12.96 8.41
CA HIS A 55 -2.30 13.44 8.36
C HIS A 55 -1.81 13.49 6.91
N THR A 56 -1.56 14.68 6.40
CA THR A 56 -1.20 14.91 4.99
C THR A 56 0.26 15.33 4.78
N THR A 57 1.02 15.52 5.87
CA THR A 57 2.45 15.86 5.74
C THR A 57 3.21 14.75 5.02
N CYS A 58 3.95 15.12 3.98
CA CYS A 58 4.77 14.16 3.25
C CYS A 58 5.77 13.48 4.18
N CYS A 59 5.96 12.18 4.03
CA CYS A 59 6.89 11.41 4.85
C CYS A 59 8.38 11.80 4.69
N ARG A 60 8.70 12.76 3.83
CA ARG A 60 10.03 13.38 3.73
C ARG A 60 10.24 14.48 4.75
N HIS A 61 9.17 14.93 5.42
CA HIS A 61 9.19 15.97 6.44
C HIS A 61 8.78 15.41 7.79
N GLU A 62 9.20 16.08 8.85
CA GLU A 62 8.80 15.72 10.20
C GLU A 62 7.28 15.75 10.34
N PRO A 63 6.66 14.71 10.95
CA PRO A 63 5.20 14.62 10.99
C PRO A 63 4.52 15.72 11.83
N ASN A 64 5.27 16.36 12.75
CA ASN A 64 4.75 17.39 13.69
C ASN A 64 3.49 16.91 14.44
N LEU A 65 3.49 15.66 14.86
CA LEU A 65 2.43 15.03 15.64
C LEU A 65 2.82 14.95 17.11
N PRO A 66 1.84 14.89 18.03
CA PRO A 66 2.11 14.65 19.45
C PRO A 66 2.93 13.36 19.66
N GLN A 67 3.80 13.37 20.65
CA GLN A 67 4.55 12.17 21.01
C GLN A 67 3.63 11.03 21.39
N GLY A 68 3.93 9.83 20.90
CA GLY A 68 3.12 8.64 21.07
C GLY A 68 1.97 8.52 20.06
N SER A 69 1.92 9.39 19.06
CA SER A 69 0.93 9.27 17.98
C SER A 69 1.13 8.00 17.16
N THR A 70 0.01 7.40 16.77
CA THR A 70 -0.03 6.29 15.82
C THR A 70 -0.44 6.78 14.44
N ILE A 71 0.35 6.44 13.43
CA ILE A 71 0.07 6.75 12.04
C ILE A 71 -0.39 5.47 11.32
N ILE A 72 -1.63 5.44 10.89
CA ILE A 72 -2.19 4.39 10.02
C ILE A 72 -1.76 4.73 8.59
N ASN A 73 -0.85 3.95 8.02
CA ASN A 73 -0.30 4.21 6.69
C ASN A 73 -0.94 3.35 5.60
N ASN A 74 -1.46 3.97 4.54
CA ASN A 74 -1.81 3.29 3.30
C ASN A 74 -0.56 2.95 2.48
N CYS A 75 0.43 3.85 2.44
CA CYS A 75 1.64 3.71 1.65
C CYS A 75 2.75 3.01 2.43
N ALA A 76 3.28 1.90 1.88
CA ALA A 76 4.39 1.16 2.45
C ALA A 76 5.70 1.97 2.57
N GLY A 77 5.93 2.90 1.64
CA GLY A 77 7.07 3.81 1.67
C GLY A 77 6.97 4.82 2.82
N CYS A 78 5.77 5.36 3.05
CA CYS A 78 5.50 6.25 4.19
C CYS A 78 5.67 5.52 5.52
N ASP A 79 5.10 4.32 5.66
CA ASP A 79 5.28 3.49 6.88
C ASP A 79 6.77 3.32 7.22
N ARG A 80 7.55 2.90 6.23
CA ARG A 80 8.99 2.70 6.43
C ARG A 80 9.70 3.98 6.87
N ARG A 81 9.39 5.13 6.22
CA ARG A 81 10.04 6.40 6.54
C ARG A 81 9.68 6.91 7.91
N PHE A 82 8.38 6.97 8.25
CA PHE A 82 7.97 7.43 9.57
C PHE A 82 8.60 6.58 10.66
N ARG A 83 8.56 5.27 10.54
CA ARG A 83 9.14 4.34 11.51
C ARG A 83 10.65 4.44 11.65
N SER A 84 11.38 4.76 10.59
CA SER A 84 12.85 4.74 10.59
C SER A 84 13.51 6.11 10.80
N LEU A 85 12.79 7.19 10.60
CA LEU A 85 13.38 8.55 10.60
C LEU A 85 12.85 9.41 11.75
N TYR A 86 11.69 9.09 12.31
CA TYR A 86 11.04 9.96 13.30
C TYR A 86 10.79 9.21 14.59
N GLU A 87 11.39 9.73 15.68
CA GLU A 87 11.14 9.24 17.02
C GLU A 87 9.80 9.79 17.54
N GLY A 88 9.16 9.03 18.44
CA GLY A 88 7.93 9.46 19.10
C GLY A 88 6.64 9.22 18.31
N VAL A 89 6.70 8.62 17.12
CA VAL A 89 5.53 8.12 16.40
C VAL A 89 5.61 6.62 16.19
N GLN A 90 4.47 5.98 16.22
CA GLN A 90 4.30 4.56 15.91
C GLN A 90 3.58 4.41 14.56
N THR A 91 3.77 3.29 13.90
CA THR A 91 3.15 3.05 12.58
C THR A 91 2.44 1.72 12.53
N ILE A 92 1.29 1.70 11.87
CA ILE A 92 0.55 0.49 11.50
C ILE A 92 0.07 0.61 10.06
N SER A 93 -0.08 -0.52 9.38
CA SER A 93 -0.63 -0.52 8.03
C SER A 93 -2.15 -0.38 8.05
N LEU A 94 -2.72 0.37 7.11
CA LEU A 94 -4.16 0.44 6.88
C LEU A 94 -4.77 -0.94 6.69
N TRP A 95 -4.05 -1.85 6.03
CA TRP A 95 -4.53 -3.21 5.75
C TRP A 95 -4.74 -4.03 7.03
N GLU A 96 -3.86 -3.89 8.00
CA GLU A 96 -3.98 -4.54 9.32
C GLU A 96 -5.18 -4.00 10.09
N VAL A 97 -5.40 -2.68 10.03
CA VAL A 97 -6.55 -2.03 10.69
C VAL A 97 -7.85 -2.47 10.03
N LEU A 98 -7.96 -2.42 8.70
CA LEU A 98 -9.18 -2.81 7.99
C LEU A 98 -9.52 -4.29 8.19
N ASP A 99 -8.52 -5.16 8.18
CA ASP A 99 -8.72 -6.59 8.41
C ASP A 99 -9.26 -6.90 9.79
N ALA A 100 -8.88 -6.12 10.80
CA ALA A 100 -9.30 -6.28 12.18
C ALA A 100 -10.70 -5.71 12.48
N ILE A 101 -11.27 -4.88 11.61
CA ILE A 101 -12.62 -4.32 11.82
C ILE A 101 -13.67 -5.44 11.69
N PRO A 102 -14.43 -5.75 12.77
CA PRO A 102 -15.47 -6.77 12.71
C PRO A 102 -16.57 -6.39 11.71
N ALA A 103 -16.98 -7.36 10.88
CA ALA A 103 -18.05 -7.17 9.89
C ALA A 103 -17.86 -5.90 9.03
N LEU A 104 -16.62 -5.66 8.59
CA LEU A 104 -16.33 -4.62 7.63
C LEU A 104 -17.19 -4.85 6.37
N PRO A 105 -17.99 -3.88 5.92
CA PRO A 105 -18.76 -4.04 4.70
C PRO A 105 -17.83 -4.01 3.50
N LEU A 106 -17.57 -5.18 2.92
CA LEU A 106 -16.73 -5.36 1.75
C LEU A 106 -17.57 -5.78 0.54
N PRO A 107 -17.22 -5.32 -0.65
CA PRO A 107 -17.79 -5.87 -1.90
C PRO A 107 -17.46 -7.36 -2.04
N THR A 108 -18.24 -8.07 -2.83
CA THR A 108 -18.01 -9.48 -3.17
C THR A 108 -17.65 -9.61 -4.64
N TYR A 109 -16.60 -10.36 -4.93
CA TYR A 109 -16.06 -10.56 -6.29
C TYR A 109 -16.05 -12.07 -6.63
N ASP A 110 -17.24 -12.70 -6.64
CA ASP A 110 -17.37 -14.13 -6.87
C ASP A 110 -16.74 -14.58 -8.19
N GLY A 111 -15.86 -15.58 -8.11
CA GLY A 111 -15.16 -16.13 -9.26
C GLY A 111 -13.94 -15.32 -9.73
N MET A 112 -13.61 -14.21 -9.07
CA MET A 112 -12.40 -13.47 -9.36
C MET A 112 -11.17 -14.22 -8.84
N GLN A 113 -10.15 -14.35 -9.70
CA GLN A 113 -8.86 -14.92 -9.35
C GLN A 113 -7.75 -13.95 -9.71
N LEU A 114 -6.85 -13.67 -8.79
CA LEU A 114 -5.73 -12.77 -9.02
C LEU A 114 -4.46 -13.21 -8.32
N SER A 115 -3.34 -12.61 -8.72
CA SER A 115 -2.07 -12.71 -7.97
C SER A 115 -1.84 -11.46 -7.13
N VAL A 116 -1.08 -11.59 -6.03
CA VAL A 116 -0.72 -10.42 -5.21
C VAL A 116 0.71 -9.98 -5.51
N HIS A 117 0.89 -8.72 -5.87
CA HIS A 117 2.20 -8.09 -5.90
C HIS A 117 2.46 -7.39 -4.56
N ASP A 118 3.14 -8.08 -3.65
CA ASP A 118 3.51 -7.53 -2.36
C ASP A 118 4.49 -6.37 -2.48
N SER A 119 4.17 -5.27 -1.80
CA SER A 119 5.01 -4.07 -1.79
C SER A 119 6.39 -4.35 -1.18
N CYS A 120 7.44 -3.98 -1.90
CA CYS A 120 8.82 -4.23 -1.49
C CYS A 120 9.20 -3.54 -0.15
N SER A 121 8.52 -2.47 0.25
CA SER A 121 8.75 -1.81 1.52
C SER A 121 8.11 -2.52 2.72
N PHE A 122 7.24 -3.52 2.47
CA PHE A 122 6.63 -4.33 3.53
C PHE A 122 7.21 -5.75 3.63
N ARG A 123 8.33 -6.06 2.96
CA ARG A 123 8.94 -7.42 3.01
C ARG A 123 9.11 -7.97 4.42
N ARG A 124 9.38 -7.11 5.38
CA ARG A 124 9.63 -7.48 6.78
C ARG A 124 8.39 -7.41 7.66
N LYS A 125 7.19 -7.20 7.09
CA LYS A 125 5.92 -7.11 7.80
C LYS A 125 4.96 -8.24 7.36
N PRO A 126 5.18 -9.48 7.79
CA PRO A 126 4.36 -10.62 7.40
C PRO A 126 2.89 -10.47 7.79
N GLN A 127 2.59 -9.72 8.84
CA GLN A 127 1.23 -9.40 9.27
C GLN A 127 0.47 -8.56 8.22
N VAL A 128 1.15 -7.67 7.50
CA VAL A 128 0.53 -6.92 6.39
C VAL A 128 0.18 -7.87 5.23
N HIS A 129 1.09 -8.80 4.92
CA HIS A 129 0.82 -9.80 3.87
C HIS A 129 -0.38 -10.69 4.23
N ALA A 130 -0.49 -11.09 5.50
CA ALA A 130 -1.62 -11.87 6.00
C ALA A 130 -2.93 -11.07 5.94
N ALA A 131 -2.92 -9.82 6.38
CA ALA A 131 -4.08 -8.94 6.36
C ALA A 131 -4.60 -8.70 4.92
N VAL A 132 -3.70 -8.47 3.96
CA VAL A 132 -4.08 -8.31 2.54
C VAL A 132 -4.77 -9.57 2.02
N ARG A 133 -4.25 -10.78 2.32
CA ARG A 133 -4.87 -12.04 1.90
C ARG A 133 -6.21 -12.29 2.59
N SER A 134 -6.31 -11.97 3.88
CA SER A 134 -7.56 -12.07 4.63
C SER A 134 -8.64 -11.13 4.06
N LEU A 135 -8.30 -9.90 3.70
CA LEU A 135 -9.23 -8.98 3.05
C LEU A 135 -9.69 -9.50 1.68
N LEU A 136 -8.79 -10.05 0.88
CA LEU A 136 -9.13 -10.65 -0.42
C LEU A 136 -10.06 -11.86 -0.25
N ASP A 137 -9.80 -12.72 0.72
CA ASP A 137 -10.66 -13.87 1.06
C ASP A 137 -12.06 -13.42 1.51
N LYS A 138 -12.15 -12.39 2.38
CA LYS A 138 -13.42 -11.78 2.80
C LYS A 138 -14.22 -11.19 1.63
N MET A 139 -13.54 -10.79 0.54
CA MET A 139 -14.15 -10.31 -0.70
C MET A 139 -14.43 -11.45 -1.71
N HIS A 140 -14.24 -12.73 -1.33
CA HIS A 140 -14.37 -13.91 -2.17
C HIS A 140 -13.45 -13.93 -3.39
N ILE A 141 -12.25 -13.36 -3.25
CA ILE A 141 -11.23 -13.35 -4.31
C ILE A 141 -10.23 -14.48 -4.06
N GLU A 142 -10.05 -15.35 -5.05
CA GLU A 142 -9.06 -16.42 -5.00
C GLU A 142 -7.66 -15.87 -5.30
N VAL A 143 -6.70 -16.13 -4.39
CA VAL A 143 -5.30 -15.69 -4.58
C VAL A 143 -4.44 -16.82 -5.13
N VAL A 144 -3.82 -16.58 -6.28
CA VAL A 144 -2.79 -17.45 -6.85
C VAL A 144 -1.41 -16.83 -6.61
N GLU A 145 -0.66 -17.43 -5.70
CA GLU A 145 0.61 -16.88 -5.24
C GLU A 145 1.71 -16.87 -6.30
N SER A 146 2.44 -15.79 -6.35
CA SER A 146 3.69 -15.69 -7.09
C SER A 146 4.84 -16.38 -6.32
N PRO A 147 5.83 -17.00 -6.98
CA PRO A 147 7.05 -17.47 -6.32
C PRO A 147 7.80 -16.38 -5.54
N TYR A 148 7.53 -15.13 -5.87
CA TYR A 148 8.13 -13.93 -5.25
C TYR A 148 7.09 -13.13 -4.48
N SER A 149 6.34 -13.77 -3.57
CA SER A 149 5.38 -13.13 -2.67
C SER A 149 5.93 -12.95 -1.26
N GLY A 150 5.27 -12.12 -0.48
CA GLY A 150 5.59 -11.85 0.91
C GLY A 150 7.01 -11.33 1.10
N ALA A 151 7.76 -11.96 2.00
CA ALA A 151 9.15 -11.59 2.29
C ALA A 151 10.10 -11.74 1.09
N LYS A 152 9.73 -12.56 0.09
CA LYS A 152 10.50 -12.74 -1.14
C LYS A 152 10.12 -11.74 -2.23
N SER A 153 9.22 -10.82 -1.96
CA SER A 153 8.75 -9.84 -2.95
C SER A 153 9.89 -9.04 -3.57
N ILE A 154 9.80 -8.82 -4.87
CA ILE A 154 10.76 -8.03 -5.65
C ILE A 154 10.10 -6.69 -5.99
N CYS A 155 10.90 -5.61 -6.06
CA CYS A 155 10.41 -4.30 -6.44
C CYS A 155 9.72 -4.34 -7.81
N CYS A 156 8.65 -3.54 -7.96
CA CYS A 156 7.96 -3.39 -9.24
C CYS A 156 8.78 -2.67 -10.32
N GLY A 157 9.85 -1.97 -9.93
CA GLY A 157 10.69 -1.20 -10.83
C GLY A 157 10.54 0.33 -10.71
N ASP A 158 9.50 0.81 -10.04
CA ASP A 158 9.23 2.24 -9.90
C ASP A 158 10.40 3.04 -9.31
N ASN A 159 11.12 2.47 -8.36
CA ASN A 159 12.30 3.11 -7.74
C ASN A 159 13.50 3.32 -8.69
N PHE A 160 13.43 2.83 -9.90
CA PHE A 160 14.53 2.99 -10.87
C PHE A 160 14.36 4.19 -11.79
N TYR A 161 13.18 4.81 -11.81
CA TYR A 161 12.99 6.05 -12.55
C TYR A 161 13.98 7.13 -12.11
N GLY A 162 14.59 7.81 -13.06
CA GLY A 162 15.65 8.80 -12.82
C GLY A 162 17.04 8.23 -12.47
N HIS A 163 17.18 6.90 -12.33
CA HIS A 163 18.45 6.26 -11.99
C HIS A 163 19.05 5.41 -13.11
N ILE A 164 18.21 4.88 -13.98
CA ILE A 164 18.60 4.08 -15.16
C ILE A 164 17.75 4.51 -16.37
N PRO A 165 18.16 4.18 -17.61
CA PRO A 165 17.37 4.49 -18.81
C PRO A 165 15.95 3.95 -18.73
N LEU A 166 15.00 4.71 -19.28
CA LEU A 166 13.57 4.39 -19.25
C LEU A 166 13.27 2.99 -19.81
N GLU A 167 13.94 2.59 -20.87
CA GLU A 167 13.78 1.26 -21.48
C GLU A 167 14.14 0.13 -20.51
N GLU A 168 15.17 0.34 -19.70
CA GLU A 168 15.60 -0.63 -18.67
C GLU A 168 14.59 -0.68 -17.52
N VAL A 169 14.01 0.47 -17.11
CA VAL A 169 12.92 0.51 -16.13
C VAL A 169 11.74 -0.33 -16.62
N HIS A 170 11.30 -0.10 -17.86
CA HIS A 170 10.18 -0.85 -18.46
C HIS A 170 10.52 -2.34 -18.61
N ALA A 171 11.75 -2.70 -18.91
CA ALA A 171 12.19 -4.11 -18.95
C ALA A 171 12.08 -4.77 -17.56
N PHE A 172 12.45 -4.06 -16.49
CA PHE A 172 12.26 -4.51 -15.11
C PHE A 172 10.78 -4.72 -14.77
N GLN A 173 9.93 -3.75 -15.12
CA GLN A 173 8.49 -3.82 -14.89
C GLN A 173 7.86 -5.01 -15.60
N LYS A 174 8.17 -5.21 -16.88
CA LYS A 174 7.73 -6.36 -17.67
C LYS A 174 8.20 -7.68 -17.07
N LYS A 175 9.48 -7.75 -16.68
CA LYS A 175 10.05 -8.94 -16.02
C LYS A 175 9.33 -9.22 -14.69
N ARG A 176 9.02 -8.19 -13.90
CA ARG A 176 8.29 -8.38 -12.64
C ARG A 176 6.85 -8.84 -12.88
N ALA A 177 6.16 -8.23 -13.83
CA ALA A 177 4.80 -8.59 -14.20
C ALA A 177 4.70 -10.02 -14.72
N SER A 178 5.67 -10.50 -15.51
CA SER A 178 5.69 -11.88 -16.00
C SER A 178 5.82 -12.94 -14.91
N GLN A 179 6.21 -12.57 -13.71
CA GLN A 179 6.28 -13.45 -12.53
C GLN A 179 4.93 -13.58 -11.80
N MET A 180 3.92 -12.82 -12.20
CA MET A 180 2.57 -12.92 -11.68
C MET A 180 1.81 -14.00 -12.47
N PRO A 181 1.32 -15.09 -11.81
CA PRO A 181 0.58 -16.16 -12.47
C PRO A 181 -0.69 -15.69 -13.17
N CYS A 182 -1.46 -14.80 -12.53
CA CYS A 182 -2.72 -14.31 -13.10
C CYS A 182 -2.51 -13.07 -13.99
N GLN A 183 -3.50 -12.79 -14.85
CA GLN A 183 -3.61 -11.55 -15.59
C GLN A 183 -3.96 -10.40 -14.64
N ASP A 184 -4.88 -10.64 -13.71
CA ASP A 184 -5.31 -9.70 -12.68
C ASP A 184 -4.34 -9.72 -11.50
N VAL A 185 -3.92 -8.56 -11.03
CA VAL A 185 -2.90 -8.44 -9.97
C VAL A 185 -3.34 -7.42 -8.92
N ALA A 186 -3.56 -7.87 -7.70
CA ALA A 186 -3.75 -6.95 -6.57
C ALA A 186 -2.44 -6.26 -6.20
N VAL A 187 -2.50 -4.94 -6.03
CA VAL A 187 -1.41 -4.09 -5.58
C VAL A 187 -1.88 -3.20 -4.42
N TYR A 188 -1.01 -2.88 -3.49
CA TYR A 188 -1.30 -1.97 -2.37
C TYR A 188 -0.24 -0.87 -2.22
N CYS A 189 0.24 -0.42 -3.35
CA CYS A 189 1.11 0.75 -3.52
C CYS A 189 0.74 1.39 -4.86
N VAL A 190 0.43 2.67 -4.86
CA VAL A 190 -0.03 3.40 -6.07
C VAL A 190 0.96 3.29 -7.22
N SER A 191 2.26 3.44 -6.95
CA SER A 191 3.31 3.26 -7.97
C SER A 191 3.28 1.87 -8.64
N CYS A 192 2.81 0.83 -7.92
CA CYS A 192 2.75 -0.52 -8.48
C CYS A 192 1.60 -0.67 -9.50
N ILE A 193 0.58 0.18 -9.48
CA ILE A 193 -0.49 0.20 -10.48
C ILE A 193 0.14 0.36 -11.87
N GLN A 194 0.86 1.46 -12.06
CA GLN A 194 1.48 1.77 -13.35
C GLN A 194 2.53 0.73 -13.76
N SER A 195 3.34 0.26 -12.80
CA SER A 195 4.37 -0.75 -13.09
C SER A 195 3.78 -2.07 -13.58
N MET A 196 2.68 -2.55 -13.00
CA MET A 196 2.00 -3.77 -13.44
C MET A 196 1.29 -3.56 -14.78
N HIS A 197 0.69 -2.38 -15.00
CA HIS A 197 0.06 -2.02 -16.26
C HIS A 197 1.06 -1.99 -17.43
N ILE A 198 2.21 -1.33 -17.27
CA ILE A 198 3.31 -1.32 -18.26
C ILE A 198 3.82 -2.74 -18.52
N GLY A 199 3.77 -3.59 -17.50
CA GLY A 199 4.11 -5.00 -17.62
C GLY A 199 3.06 -5.85 -18.33
N GLY A 200 1.93 -5.28 -18.76
CA GLY A 200 0.85 -5.96 -19.47
C GLY A 200 -0.14 -6.70 -18.56
N LYS A 201 -0.16 -6.39 -17.26
CA LYS A 201 -1.14 -6.91 -16.30
C LYS A 201 -2.30 -5.94 -16.10
N THR A 202 -3.40 -6.46 -15.54
CA THR A 202 -4.54 -5.68 -15.09
C THR A 202 -4.40 -5.46 -13.57
N PRO A 203 -3.89 -4.29 -13.14
CA PRO A 203 -3.73 -4.01 -11.70
C PRO A 203 -5.06 -3.67 -11.04
N HIS A 204 -5.24 -4.15 -9.82
CA HIS A 204 -6.33 -3.80 -8.92
C HIS A 204 -5.73 -3.25 -7.62
N HIS A 205 -5.91 -1.97 -7.35
CA HIS A 205 -5.43 -1.42 -6.08
C HIS A 205 -6.34 -1.88 -4.93
N MET A 206 -5.75 -2.33 -3.85
CA MET A 206 -6.50 -2.88 -2.71
C MET A 206 -7.53 -1.90 -2.15
N LEU A 207 -7.26 -0.60 -2.18
CA LEU A 207 -8.22 0.40 -1.73
C LEU A 207 -9.45 0.43 -2.65
N ASP A 208 -9.24 0.37 -3.96
CA ASP A 208 -10.30 0.32 -4.96
C ASP A 208 -11.16 -0.94 -4.79
N LEU A 209 -10.51 -2.10 -4.55
CA LEU A 209 -11.23 -3.35 -4.26
C LEU A 209 -12.09 -3.23 -3.00
N VAL A 210 -11.56 -2.65 -1.93
CA VAL A 210 -12.30 -2.45 -0.67
C VAL A 210 -13.50 -1.52 -0.83
N LEU A 211 -13.40 -0.52 -1.70
CA LEU A 211 -14.47 0.45 -1.96
C LEU A 211 -15.41 0.04 -3.10
N GLY A 212 -15.11 -1.03 -3.83
CA GLY A 212 -15.91 -1.48 -4.97
C GLY A 212 -15.71 -0.64 -6.23
N GLU A 213 -14.56 0.03 -6.34
CA GLU A 213 -14.23 0.93 -7.44
C GLU A 213 -13.25 0.31 -8.45
N PRO A 214 -13.24 0.76 -9.71
CA PRO A 214 -12.23 0.35 -10.68
C PRO A 214 -10.87 1.00 -10.35
N THR A 215 -9.79 0.26 -10.62
CA THR A 215 -8.44 0.81 -10.63
C THR A 215 -8.13 1.39 -12.00
N GLU A 216 -7.73 2.65 -12.02
CA GLU A 216 -7.38 3.38 -13.24
C GLU A 216 -5.87 3.59 -13.32
N PRO A 217 -5.17 2.83 -14.18
CA PRO A 217 -3.76 3.13 -14.47
C PRO A 217 -3.67 4.53 -15.08
N GLN A 218 -2.92 5.41 -14.44
CA GLN A 218 -2.73 6.76 -14.99
C GLN A 218 -1.96 6.64 -16.31
N GLU A 219 -2.48 7.25 -17.36
CA GLU A 219 -1.70 7.47 -18.57
C GLU A 219 -0.44 8.24 -18.20
N THR A 220 0.68 7.70 -18.59
CA THR A 220 2.04 8.04 -18.22
C THR A 220 2.26 9.51 -17.88
N ARG A 221 2.56 9.81 -16.62
CA ARG A 221 3.37 10.98 -16.26
C ARG A 221 4.83 10.73 -16.69
N LEU A 222 5.06 10.56 -17.97
CA LEU A 222 6.40 10.33 -18.50
C LEU A 222 7.21 11.62 -18.65
N ASP A 223 6.59 12.78 -18.51
CA ASP A 223 7.22 14.08 -18.78
C ASP A 223 7.22 15.06 -17.60
N ALA A 224 6.71 14.69 -16.44
CA ALA A 224 6.92 15.50 -15.25
C ALA A 224 8.35 15.22 -14.75
N SER A 225 9.28 16.04 -15.19
CA SER A 225 10.61 16.14 -14.60
C SER A 225 10.48 16.26 -13.08
N HIS A 226 11.29 15.52 -12.33
CA HIS A 226 11.38 15.60 -10.87
C HIS A 226 11.77 17.00 -10.35
N ASP A 227 11.93 17.96 -11.25
CA ASP A 227 12.40 19.33 -11.01
C ASP A 227 11.30 20.30 -10.57
N GLU A 228 10.02 19.90 -10.55
CA GLU A 228 8.91 20.78 -10.14
C GLU A 228 8.39 20.54 -8.71
N LEU A 229 9.08 19.74 -7.90
CA LEU A 229 8.68 19.44 -6.52
C LEU A 229 9.77 19.81 -5.47
N ASP A 230 10.63 20.78 -5.77
CA ASP A 230 11.52 21.43 -4.78
C ASP A 230 10.85 22.66 -4.16
#